data_66d72bbe45b7a44640ec0a6bee4435fb
#
_entry.id   66d72bbe45b7a44640ec0a6bee4435fb
#
_cell.length_a   1.000
_cell.length_b   1.000
_cell.length_c   1.000
_cell.angle_alpha   90.00
_cell.angle_beta   90.00
_cell.angle_gamma   90.00
#
_symmetry.space_group_name_H-M   'P 1'
#
loop_
_entity.id
_entity.type
_entity.pdbx_description
1 polymer ?
#
loop_
_entity_poly.entity_id
_entity_poly.type
_entity_poly.pdbx_seq_one_letter_code
_entity_poly.pdbx_strand_id
1 'polypeptide(L)'
;MRKDLILHLSALSVLLLLELLGIFSDYHQGNFARILVLAAYGVGYNILFGYTGLLSLGHALFFSAGLYASGLSIYHLDYDIGQSIILAIGISAFISSLIGFLALRTIGVSFMIVTLMFSQISYLCILYFGSITRGDEGFVIQQSSRIFFSLDLSNPTIRYYSALLIFSLCIFINLWIAKVLLGES
;
A
#
# COMPACT_ATOMS: atom_id res chain seq x y z
N MET A 1 -2.51 22.48 -9.44
CA MET A 1 -1.20 21.77 -9.52
C MET A 1 -0.06 22.41 -8.74
N ARG A 2 0.35 23.67 -9.05
CA ARG A 2 1.48 24.32 -8.30
C ARG A 2 1.18 24.50 -6.80
N LYS A 3 -0.06 24.85 -6.45
CA LYS A 3 -0.50 24.99 -5.05
C LYS A 3 -0.56 23.64 -4.32
N ASP A 4 -1.04 22.61 -4.98
CA ASP A 4 -1.14 21.26 -4.42
C ASP A 4 0.26 20.66 -4.18
N LEU A 5 1.18 20.86 -5.13
CA LEU A 5 2.57 20.47 -4.98
C LEU A 5 3.22 21.16 -3.77
N ILE A 6 3.02 22.47 -3.63
CA ILE A 6 3.56 23.25 -2.50
C ILE A 6 2.96 22.74 -1.18
N LEU A 7 1.66 22.46 -1.14
CA LEU A 7 0.98 21.93 0.04
C LEU A 7 1.57 20.57 0.44
N HIS A 8 1.76 19.65 -0.51
CA HIS A 8 2.33 18.34 -0.24
C HIS A 8 3.80 18.42 0.20
N LEU A 9 4.60 19.26 -0.46
CA LEU A 9 5.99 19.49 -0.05
C LEU A 9 6.09 20.14 1.34
N SER A 10 5.20 21.07 1.67
CA SER A 10 5.16 21.65 3.02
C SER A 10 4.76 20.63 4.08
N ALA A 11 3.79 19.76 3.80
CA ALA A 11 3.40 18.71 4.73
C ALA A 11 4.53 17.69 4.96
N LEU A 12 5.21 17.27 3.89
CA LEU A 12 6.37 16.38 3.99
C LEU A 12 7.54 17.03 4.74
N SER A 13 7.79 18.32 4.50
CA SER A 13 8.86 19.04 5.22
C SER A 13 8.55 19.20 6.72
N VAL A 14 7.30 19.41 7.09
CA VAL A 14 6.85 19.45 8.49
C VAL A 14 7.07 18.09 9.17
N LEU A 15 6.68 16.99 8.53
CA LEU A 15 6.88 15.64 9.07
C LEU A 15 8.36 15.32 9.26
N LEU A 16 9.22 15.71 8.31
CA LEU A 16 10.67 15.57 8.44
C LEU A 16 11.26 16.45 9.57
N LEU A 17 10.81 17.69 9.69
CA LEU A 17 11.28 18.60 10.74
C LEU A 17 10.89 18.12 12.13
N LEU A 18 9.66 17.62 12.32
CA LEU A 18 9.20 17.09 13.60
C LEU A 18 10.05 15.90 14.07
N GLU A 19 10.46 15.06 13.14
CA GLU A 19 11.35 13.93 13.42
C GLU A 19 12.77 14.42 13.75
N LEU A 20 13.34 15.32 12.95
CA LEU A 20 14.68 15.87 13.17
C LEU A 20 14.82 16.62 14.50
N LEU A 21 13.72 17.21 14.99
CA LEU A 21 13.66 17.87 16.30
C LEU A 21 13.57 16.85 17.46
N GLY A 22 13.54 15.55 17.18
CA GLY A 22 13.44 14.51 18.20
C GLY A 22 12.14 14.51 19.00
N ILE A 23 11.05 15.07 18.44
CA ILE A 23 9.74 15.17 19.09
C ILE A 23 9.07 13.79 19.15
N PHE A 24 9.40 12.89 18.20
CA PHE A 24 8.81 11.57 18.12
C PHE A 24 9.57 10.54 18.95
N SER A 25 8.89 9.91 19.92
CA SER A 25 9.40 8.69 20.55
C SER A 25 9.25 7.52 19.59
N ASP A 26 9.97 6.40 19.85
CA ASP A 26 9.91 5.15 19.06
C ASP A 26 8.48 4.67 18.82
N TYR A 27 7.61 4.84 19.83
CA TYR A 27 6.19 4.50 19.72
C TYR A 27 5.48 5.38 18.67
N HIS A 28 5.72 6.67 18.66
CA HIS A 28 5.12 7.60 17.72
C HIS A 28 5.63 7.34 16.30
N GLN A 29 6.93 7.12 16.12
CA GLN A 29 7.53 6.77 14.82
C GLN A 29 6.86 5.53 14.21
N GLY A 30 6.65 4.47 15.02
CA GLY A 30 5.98 3.26 14.56
C GLY A 30 4.53 3.48 14.13
N ASN A 31 3.79 4.34 14.84
CA ASN A 31 2.41 4.66 14.48
C ASN A 31 2.33 5.57 13.25
N PHE A 32 3.17 6.59 13.17
CA PHE A 32 3.24 7.46 11.99
C PHE A 32 3.65 6.69 10.73
N ALA A 33 4.57 5.72 10.83
CA ALA A 33 4.91 4.86 9.70
C ALA A 33 3.69 4.10 9.17
N ARG A 34 2.83 3.55 10.05
CA ARG A 34 1.58 2.89 9.65
C ARG A 34 0.60 3.85 8.99
N ILE A 35 0.44 5.05 9.56
CA ILE A 35 -0.43 6.10 9.01
C ILE A 35 0.05 6.50 7.61
N LEU A 36 1.35 6.68 7.40
CA LEU A 36 1.92 7.03 6.09
C LEU A 36 1.69 5.95 5.03
N VAL A 37 1.81 4.67 5.40
CA VAL A 37 1.49 3.55 4.48
C VAL A 37 0.00 3.54 4.13
N LEU A 38 -0.89 3.74 5.11
CA LEU A 38 -2.33 3.84 4.84
C LEU A 38 -2.69 5.09 4.03
N ALA A 39 -1.99 6.19 4.25
CA ALA A 39 -2.15 7.41 3.44
C ALA A 39 -1.70 7.18 1.99
N ALA A 40 -0.58 6.45 1.77
CA ALA A 40 -0.15 6.05 0.43
C ALA A 40 -1.21 5.19 -0.28
N TYR A 41 -1.84 4.24 0.45
CA TYR A 41 -2.98 3.49 -0.06
C TYR A 41 -4.16 4.40 -0.44
N GLY A 42 -4.50 5.41 0.39
CA GLY A 42 -5.54 6.40 0.09
C GLY A 42 -5.24 7.25 -1.14
N VAL A 43 -3.97 7.64 -1.35
CA VAL A 43 -3.52 8.33 -2.56
C VAL A 43 -3.72 7.44 -3.80
N GLY A 44 -3.41 6.14 -3.72
CA GLY A 44 -3.67 5.18 -4.78
C GLY A 44 -5.17 5.05 -5.10
N TYR A 45 -6.03 5.03 -4.07
CA TYR A 45 -7.47 5.03 -4.25
C TYR A 45 -8.00 6.29 -4.93
N ASN A 46 -7.41 7.45 -4.65
CA ASN A 46 -7.75 8.71 -5.29
C ASN A 46 -7.53 8.69 -6.80
N ILE A 47 -6.55 7.93 -7.31
CA ILE A 47 -6.35 7.75 -8.75
C ILE A 47 -7.59 7.11 -9.37
N LEU A 48 -8.13 6.08 -8.74
CA LEU A 48 -9.30 5.38 -9.25
C LEU A 48 -10.58 6.22 -9.08
N PHE A 49 -10.87 6.68 -7.87
CA PHE A 49 -12.10 7.40 -7.59
C PHE A 49 -12.06 8.86 -8.08
N GLY A 50 -10.95 9.56 -7.81
CA GLY A 50 -10.84 10.99 -8.09
C GLY A 50 -10.77 11.33 -9.58
N TYR A 51 -10.04 10.53 -10.36
CA TYR A 51 -9.86 10.83 -11.80
C TYR A 51 -10.80 10.04 -12.72
N THR A 52 -11.15 8.80 -12.39
CA THR A 52 -12.05 8.01 -13.24
C THR A 52 -13.50 8.01 -12.78
N GLY A 53 -13.79 8.48 -11.56
CA GLY A 53 -15.14 8.48 -10.97
C GLY A 53 -15.62 7.09 -10.57
N LEU A 54 -14.77 6.06 -10.65
CA LEU A 54 -15.11 4.68 -10.33
C LEU A 54 -14.93 4.42 -8.82
N LEU A 55 -16.04 4.37 -8.10
CA LEU A 55 -16.02 4.03 -6.67
C LEU A 55 -15.87 2.52 -6.49
N SER A 56 -14.70 2.06 -6.05
CA SER A 56 -14.46 0.65 -5.76
C SER A 56 -14.58 0.39 -4.25
N LEU A 57 -15.53 -0.48 -3.85
CA LEU A 57 -15.66 -0.94 -2.46
C LEU A 57 -14.73 -2.11 -2.13
N GLY A 58 -14.07 -2.66 -3.13
CA GLY A 58 -13.12 -3.76 -2.99
C GLY A 58 -11.65 -3.37 -3.11
N HIS A 59 -11.31 -2.09 -3.05
CA HIS A 59 -9.93 -1.64 -3.28
C HIS A 59 -8.93 -2.22 -2.26
N ALA A 60 -9.38 -2.52 -1.03
CA ALA A 60 -8.58 -3.17 0.00
C ALA A 60 -8.04 -4.55 -0.40
N LEU A 61 -8.70 -5.23 -1.33
CA LEU A 61 -8.26 -6.51 -1.87
C LEU A 61 -6.87 -6.40 -2.54
N PHE A 62 -6.63 -5.36 -3.32
CA PHE A 62 -5.35 -5.18 -4.01
C PHE A 62 -4.20 -4.90 -3.04
N PHE A 63 -4.50 -4.14 -1.99
CA PHE A 63 -3.55 -3.89 -0.91
C PHE A 63 -3.25 -5.17 -0.12
N SER A 64 -4.29 -5.93 0.24
CA SER A 64 -4.13 -7.21 0.95
C SER A 64 -3.40 -8.26 0.11
N ALA A 65 -3.63 -8.31 -1.20
CA ALA A 65 -2.92 -9.21 -2.09
C ALA A 65 -1.39 -9.00 -2.05
N GLY A 66 -0.95 -7.74 -2.07
CA GLY A 66 0.47 -7.40 -1.89
C GLY A 66 1.01 -7.78 -0.52
N LEU A 67 0.24 -7.50 0.56
CA LEU A 67 0.63 -7.86 1.93
C LEU A 67 0.75 -9.37 2.11
N TYR A 68 -0.24 -10.14 1.65
CA TYR A 68 -0.18 -11.59 1.75
C TYR A 68 0.92 -12.18 0.88
N ALA A 69 1.12 -11.68 -0.33
CA ALA A 69 2.19 -12.17 -1.22
C ALA A 69 3.58 -11.95 -0.60
N SER A 70 3.85 -10.77 -0.04
CA SER A 70 5.12 -10.51 0.64
C SER A 70 5.26 -11.30 1.94
N GLY A 71 4.21 -11.33 2.76
CA GLY A 71 4.26 -12.01 4.04
C GLY A 71 4.42 -13.52 3.93
N LEU A 72 3.66 -14.16 3.02
CA LEU A 72 3.75 -15.60 2.79
C LEU A 72 5.07 -16.03 2.17
N SER A 73 5.66 -15.20 1.30
CA SER A 73 6.96 -15.49 0.71
C SER A 73 8.09 -15.46 1.75
N ILE A 74 8.04 -14.54 2.72
CA ILE A 74 8.98 -14.51 3.82
C ILE A 74 8.73 -15.69 4.77
N TYR A 75 7.45 -15.96 5.09
CA TYR A 75 7.09 -16.93 6.11
C TYR A 75 7.28 -18.39 5.69
N HIS A 76 6.98 -18.75 4.42
CA HIS A 76 7.02 -20.12 3.94
C HIS A 76 8.22 -20.43 3.02
N LEU A 77 8.76 -19.42 2.33
CA LEU A 77 9.82 -19.59 1.34
C LEU A 77 11.17 -19.03 1.83
N ASP A 78 11.21 -18.45 3.03
CA ASP A 78 12.39 -17.80 3.62
C ASP A 78 13.03 -16.76 2.67
N TYR A 79 12.20 -16.09 1.86
CA TYR A 79 12.68 -15.05 0.96
C TYR A 79 13.14 -13.82 1.71
N ASP A 80 14.19 -13.19 1.18
CA ASP A 80 14.61 -11.87 1.63
C ASP A 80 13.55 -10.81 1.29
N ILE A 81 13.52 -9.72 2.07
CA ILE A 81 12.54 -8.63 1.87
C ILE A 81 12.55 -8.12 0.43
N GLY A 82 13.73 -7.98 -0.20
CA GLY A 82 13.85 -7.51 -1.58
C GLY A 82 13.12 -8.42 -2.57
N GLN A 83 13.34 -9.72 -2.45
CA GLN A 83 12.66 -10.73 -3.28
C GLN A 83 11.15 -10.74 -3.03
N SER A 84 10.75 -10.61 -1.76
CA SER A 84 9.35 -10.58 -1.35
C SER A 84 8.60 -9.38 -1.91
N ILE A 85 9.24 -8.21 -1.96
CA ILE A 85 8.65 -6.99 -2.55
C ILE A 85 8.42 -7.17 -4.06
N ILE A 86 9.40 -7.71 -4.79
CA ILE A 86 9.27 -7.96 -6.23
C ILE A 86 8.12 -8.93 -6.49
N LEU A 87 8.04 -10.00 -5.72
CA LEU A 87 6.98 -11.00 -5.83
C LEU A 87 5.61 -10.41 -5.47
N ALA A 88 5.53 -9.58 -4.43
CA ALA A 88 4.32 -8.88 -4.02
C ALA A 88 3.80 -7.94 -5.12
N ILE A 89 4.70 -7.16 -5.76
CA ILE A 89 4.35 -6.30 -6.89
C ILE A 89 3.82 -7.13 -8.06
N GLY A 90 4.48 -8.23 -8.40
CA GLY A 90 4.04 -9.12 -9.49
C GLY A 90 2.67 -9.74 -9.23
N ILE A 91 2.45 -10.30 -8.04
CA ILE A 91 1.18 -10.94 -7.67
C ILE A 91 0.06 -9.91 -7.56
N SER A 92 0.29 -8.77 -6.92
CA SER A 92 -0.75 -7.74 -6.81
C SER A 92 -1.12 -7.14 -8.17
N ALA A 93 -0.13 -6.95 -9.07
CA ALA A 93 -0.37 -6.51 -10.44
C ALA A 93 -1.16 -7.56 -11.25
N PHE A 94 -0.85 -8.83 -11.09
CA PHE A 94 -1.58 -9.92 -11.75
C PHE A 94 -3.03 -9.99 -11.27
N ILE A 95 -3.26 -10.00 -9.95
CA ILE A 95 -4.61 -10.04 -9.35
C ILE A 95 -5.41 -8.81 -9.74
N SER A 96 -4.81 -7.61 -9.69
CA SER A 96 -5.50 -6.37 -10.05
C SER A 96 -5.84 -6.32 -11.54
N SER A 97 -4.99 -6.87 -12.41
CA SER A 97 -5.29 -6.96 -13.85
C SER A 97 -6.44 -7.93 -14.12
N LEU A 98 -6.44 -9.10 -13.47
CA LEU A 98 -7.49 -10.09 -13.63
C LEU A 98 -8.85 -9.58 -13.16
N ILE A 99 -8.90 -9.03 -11.95
CA ILE A 99 -10.14 -8.49 -11.37
C ILE A 99 -10.57 -7.22 -12.09
N GLY A 100 -9.61 -6.34 -12.41
CA GLY A 100 -9.87 -5.11 -13.16
C GLY A 100 -10.49 -5.40 -14.52
N PHE A 101 -9.96 -6.39 -15.26
CA PHE A 101 -10.53 -6.80 -16.55
C PHE A 101 -11.98 -7.24 -16.45
N LEU A 102 -12.36 -7.92 -15.36
CA LEU A 102 -13.74 -8.34 -15.14
C LEU A 102 -14.62 -7.19 -14.61
N ALA A 103 -14.13 -6.45 -13.63
CA ALA A 103 -14.89 -5.39 -12.97
C ALA A 103 -15.14 -4.17 -13.88
N LEU A 104 -14.17 -3.80 -14.72
CA LEU A 104 -14.29 -2.66 -15.63
C LEU A 104 -15.31 -2.88 -16.78
N ARG A 105 -15.85 -4.09 -16.91
CA ARG A 105 -17.00 -4.35 -17.81
C ARG A 105 -18.32 -3.85 -17.23
N THR A 106 -18.33 -3.45 -15.97
CA THR A 106 -19.50 -2.93 -15.26
C THR A 106 -19.28 -1.43 -14.96
N ILE A 107 -20.37 -0.68 -14.81
CA ILE A 107 -20.33 0.77 -14.56
C ILE A 107 -21.23 1.15 -13.37
N GLY A 108 -20.92 2.28 -12.73
CA GLY A 108 -21.71 2.83 -11.65
C GLY A 108 -21.85 1.89 -10.46
N VAL A 109 -23.07 1.68 -9.98
CA VAL A 109 -23.35 0.86 -8.79
C VAL A 109 -22.97 -0.60 -8.99
N SER A 110 -23.09 -1.13 -10.21
CA SER A 110 -22.70 -2.50 -10.53
C SER A 110 -21.21 -2.73 -10.35
N PHE A 111 -20.38 -1.75 -10.68
CA PHE A 111 -18.92 -1.80 -10.41
C PHE A 111 -18.62 -1.88 -8.92
N MET A 112 -19.31 -1.07 -8.09
CA MET A 112 -19.16 -1.11 -6.63
C MET A 112 -19.47 -2.50 -6.06
N ILE A 113 -20.60 -3.09 -6.49
CA ILE A 113 -21.05 -4.40 -6.00
C ILE A 113 -20.07 -5.49 -6.42
N VAL A 114 -19.64 -5.50 -7.69
CA VAL A 114 -18.70 -6.51 -8.21
C VAL A 114 -17.36 -6.44 -7.48
N THR A 115 -16.81 -5.24 -7.26
CA THR A 115 -15.55 -5.09 -6.53
C THR A 115 -15.67 -5.50 -5.06
N LEU A 116 -16.81 -5.20 -4.41
CA LEU A 116 -17.11 -5.66 -3.06
C LEU A 116 -17.16 -7.19 -2.99
N MET A 117 -17.84 -7.84 -3.94
CA MET A 117 -17.94 -9.31 -4.00
C MET A 117 -16.55 -9.95 -4.15
N PHE A 118 -15.68 -9.44 -5.02
CA PHE A 118 -14.31 -9.94 -5.15
C PHE A 118 -13.52 -9.79 -3.85
N SER A 119 -13.70 -8.68 -3.12
CA SER A 119 -13.07 -8.49 -1.81
C SER A 119 -13.56 -9.53 -0.79
N GLN A 120 -14.85 -9.80 -0.74
CA GLN A 120 -15.43 -10.81 0.15
C GLN A 120 -14.98 -12.23 -0.20
N ILE A 121 -14.93 -12.56 -1.49
CA ILE A 121 -14.42 -13.87 -1.93
C ILE A 121 -12.96 -14.04 -1.50
N SER A 122 -12.12 -13.01 -1.67
CA SER A 122 -10.72 -13.06 -1.25
C SER A 122 -10.56 -13.23 0.26
N TYR A 123 -11.39 -12.55 1.06
CA TYR A 123 -11.43 -12.73 2.50
C TYR A 123 -11.80 -14.18 2.88
N LEU A 124 -12.84 -14.72 2.27
CA LEU A 124 -13.25 -16.11 2.50
C LEU A 124 -12.17 -17.11 2.06
N CYS A 125 -11.46 -16.85 0.96
CA CYS A 125 -10.32 -17.67 0.55
C CYS A 125 -9.20 -17.66 1.59
N ILE A 126 -8.89 -16.50 2.16
CA ILE A 126 -7.89 -16.38 3.24
C ILE A 126 -8.31 -17.24 4.44
N LEU A 127 -9.56 -17.19 4.85
CA LEU A 127 -10.07 -17.99 5.97
C LEU A 127 -10.08 -19.50 5.64
N TYR A 128 -10.51 -19.86 4.43
CA TYR A 128 -10.59 -21.27 4.01
C TYR A 128 -9.19 -21.91 3.95
N PHE A 129 -8.21 -21.20 3.42
CA PHE A 129 -6.83 -21.67 3.36
C PHE A 129 -6.02 -21.32 4.63
N GLY A 130 -6.65 -21.35 5.80
CA GLY A 130 -6.07 -20.99 7.07
C GLY A 130 -4.76 -21.73 7.43
N SER A 131 -4.56 -22.95 6.92
CA SER A 131 -3.31 -23.69 7.06
C SER A 131 -2.10 -23.00 6.42
N ILE A 132 -2.33 -22.21 5.36
CA ILE A 132 -1.29 -21.47 4.64
C ILE A 132 -1.25 -20.01 5.09
N THR A 133 -2.42 -19.38 5.15
CA THR A 133 -2.59 -17.94 5.40
C THR A 133 -2.65 -17.60 6.88
N ARG A 134 -2.83 -18.58 7.75
CA ARG A 134 -3.18 -18.47 9.17
C ARG A 134 -4.51 -17.77 9.45
N GLY A 135 -5.33 -17.57 8.43
CA GLY A 135 -6.68 -17.02 8.56
C GLY A 135 -6.73 -15.73 9.38
N ASP A 136 -7.57 -15.71 10.41
CA ASP A 136 -7.75 -14.55 11.30
C ASP A 136 -6.58 -14.33 12.28
N GLU A 137 -5.79 -15.36 12.59
CA GLU A 137 -4.63 -15.22 13.49
C GLU A 137 -3.52 -14.38 12.86
N GLY A 138 -3.41 -14.43 11.52
CA GLY A 138 -2.32 -13.80 10.79
C GLY A 138 -0.96 -14.44 11.09
N PHE A 139 0.08 -13.88 10.53
CA PHE A 139 1.46 -14.35 10.73
C PHE A 139 2.39 -13.23 11.18
N VAL A 140 3.35 -13.59 12.02
CA VAL A 140 4.36 -12.67 12.52
C VAL A 140 5.68 -12.97 11.81
N ILE A 141 6.22 -11.98 11.11
CA ILE A 141 7.53 -12.08 10.47
C ILE A 141 8.61 -11.97 11.55
N GLN A 142 9.55 -12.90 11.57
CA GLN A 142 10.67 -12.90 12.50
C GLN A 142 11.54 -11.65 12.32
N GLN A 143 12.16 -11.21 13.40
CA GLN A 143 12.98 -9.99 13.39
C GLN A 143 14.23 -10.14 12.50
N SER A 144 14.82 -11.33 12.46
CA SER A 144 15.95 -11.65 11.59
C SER A 144 15.66 -11.48 10.08
N SER A 145 14.40 -11.69 9.68
CA SER A 145 13.97 -11.56 8.28
C SER A 145 13.58 -10.12 7.90
N ARG A 146 13.76 -9.13 8.79
CA ARG A 146 13.40 -7.72 8.55
C ARG A 146 14.57 -6.86 8.10
N ILE A 147 15.62 -7.46 7.59
CA ILE A 147 16.81 -6.75 7.11
C ILE A 147 16.71 -6.59 5.60
N PHE A 148 16.83 -5.34 5.11
CA PHE A 148 16.82 -5.00 3.68
C PHE A 148 18.08 -4.20 3.35
N PHE A 149 18.99 -4.74 2.53
CA PHE A 149 20.26 -4.08 2.14
C PHE A 149 21.01 -3.45 3.34
N SER A 150 21.18 -4.19 4.43
CA SER A 150 21.80 -3.72 5.69
C SER A 150 20.97 -2.70 6.51
N LEU A 151 19.75 -2.38 6.08
CA LEU A 151 18.80 -1.56 6.82
C LEU A 151 17.91 -2.47 7.68
N ASP A 152 17.98 -2.33 8.98
CA ASP A 152 17.13 -3.06 9.90
C ASP A 152 15.76 -2.35 10.03
N LEU A 153 14.75 -2.89 9.34
CA LEU A 153 13.38 -2.39 9.40
C LEU A 153 12.70 -2.66 10.76
N SER A 154 13.37 -3.33 11.69
CA SER A 154 12.89 -3.44 13.08
C SER A 154 13.06 -2.12 13.82
N ASN A 155 14.04 -1.29 13.42
CA ASN A 155 14.26 0.04 13.98
C ASN A 155 13.10 0.97 13.60
N PRO A 156 12.39 1.57 14.59
CA PRO A 156 11.25 2.45 14.33
C PRO A 156 11.59 3.65 13.43
N THR A 157 12.79 4.22 13.60
CA THR A 157 13.26 5.36 12.82
C THR A 157 13.44 5.00 11.34
N ILE A 158 14.10 3.87 11.04
CA ILE A 158 14.29 3.40 9.66
C ILE A 158 12.95 3.10 9.00
N ARG A 159 12.03 2.48 9.74
CA ARG A 159 10.68 2.19 9.29
C ARG A 159 9.88 3.47 8.99
N TYR A 160 10.03 4.50 9.81
CA TYR A 160 9.41 5.81 9.57
C TYR A 160 9.91 6.45 8.28
N TYR A 161 11.23 6.53 8.08
CA TYR A 161 11.81 7.10 6.87
C TYR A 161 11.46 6.30 5.60
N SER A 162 11.44 4.98 5.68
CA SER A 162 11.01 4.14 4.56
C SER A 162 9.54 4.35 4.19
N ALA A 163 8.66 4.47 5.19
CA ALA A 163 7.25 4.77 4.97
C ALA A 163 7.04 6.17 4.36
N LEU A 164 7.80 7.16 4.83
CA LEU A 164 7.75 8.53 4.32
C LEU A 164 8.25 8.59 2.86
N LEU A 165 9.28 7.82 2.52
CA LEU A 165 9.77 7.71 1.14
C LEU A 165 8.71 7.09 0.23
N ILE A 166 8.07 5.98 0.64
CA ILE A 166 7.00 5.33 -0.12
C ILE A 166 5.83 6.30 -0.31
N PHE A 167 5.40 6.99 0.74
CA PHE A 167 4.31 7.95 0.66
C PHE A 167 4.63 9.12 -0.30
N SER A 168 5.84 9.68 -0.23
CA SER A 168 6.27 10.76 -1.12
C SER A 168 6.31 10.32 -2.59
N LEU A 169 6.75 9.09 -2.84
CA LEU A 169 6.76 8.49 -4.17
C LEU A 169 5.35 8.28 -4.71
N CYS A 170 4.42 7.80 -3.88
CA CYS A 170 3.01 7.67 -4.26
C CYS A 170 2.36 9.02 -4.61
N ILE A 171 2.63 10.08 -3.83
CA ILE A 171 2.18 11.44 -4.15
C ILE A 171 2.77 11.91 -5.49
N PHE A 172 4.06 11.72 -5.68
CA PHE A 172 4.71 12.13 -6.94
C PHE A 172 4.09 11.43 -8.16
N ILE A 173 3.87 10.12 -8.07
CA ILE A 173 3.19 9.34 -9.13
C ILE A 173 1.77 9.87 -9.36
N ASN A 174 1.01 10.14 -8.29
CA ASN A 174 -0.34 10.69 -8.39
C ASN A 174 -0.35 12.02 -9.13
N LEU A 175 0.53 12.94 -8.77
CA LEU A 175 0.66 14.26 -9.43
C LEU A 175 1.10 14.12 -10.89
N TRP A 176 1.99 13.17 -11.18
CA TRP A 176 2.43 12.91 -12.56
C TRP A 176 1.28 12.36 -13.41
N ILE A 177 0.50 11.40 -12.89
CA ILE A 177 -0.69 10.86 -13.56
C ILE A 177 -1.73 11.96 -13.77
N ALA A 178 -1.97 12.79 -12.75
CA ALA A 178 -2.88 13.93 -12.86
C ALA A 178 -2.47 14.88 -13.99
N LYS A 179 -1.18 15.19 -14.09
CA LYS A 179 -0.65 16.03 -15.17
C LYS A 179 -0.88 15.42 -16.54
N VAL A 180 -0.64 14.12 -16.69
CA VAL A 180 -0.82 13.40 -17.96
C VAL A 180 -2.29 13.33 -18.35
N LEU A 181 -3.18 13.03 -17.41
CA LEU A 181 -4.62 12.86 -17.66
C LEU A 181 -5.35 14.19 -17.89
N LEU A 182 -4.98 15.24 -17.16
CA LEU A 182 -5.66 16.54 -17.24
C LEU A 182 -5.05 17.47 -18.31
N GLY A 183 -3.96 17.07 -18.95
CA GLY A 183 -3.33 17.85 -20.02
C GLY A 183 -2.79 19.21 -19.56
N GLU A 184 -2.58 19.42 -18.28
CA GLU A 184 -2.02 20.66 -17.75
C GLU A 184 -0.50 20.68 -18.01
N SER A 185 -0.10 21.39 -19.04
CA SER A 185 1.30 21.75 -19.33
C SER A 185 1.82 22.81 -18.35
#